data_75f7e39734c1abd528de4b58296c0622
#
_entry.id   75f7e39734c1abd528de4b58296c0622
#
_cell.length_a   1.000
_cell.length_b   1.000
_cell.length_c   1.000
_cell.angle_alpha   90.00
_cell.angle_beta   90.00
_cell.angle_gamma   90.00
#
_symmetry.space_group_name_H-M   'P 1'
#
loop_
_entity.id
_entity.type
_entity.pdbx_description
1 polymer ?
#
loop_
_entity_poly.entity_id
_entity_poly.type
_entity_poly.pdbx_seq_one_letter_code
_entity_poly.pdbx_strand_id
1 'polypeptide(L)'
;NDPELQLSLTRVQEIGGLVADGILDAGIAARDWIREMDLEDKLVKVCDLVYAKTSLRPSRWVLAVAGDSPYRKPEDLAGKRIATEVQNLTRRYFREKGIDVDVFYSWGATEAKVVQGLADGIIEVTETGTTIRAQGLRIIDEVMLSNPVLVANEKSYKEPVKRHKLEQLKMLLEGALRAQSLVAIKMNAPADKLDAIEKMLPSLNSPTVAPLQDKKWYSVETVVKTSVVRDLIPQLREAGAEGIIEYSLNKVI
;
A
#
# COMPACT_ATOMS: atom_id res chain seq x y z
N ASN A 1 -20.05 -10.35 -5.68
CA ASN A 1 -20.34 -11.64 -6.34
C ASN A 1 -20.62 -11.40 -7.83
N ASP A 2 -19.62 -11.57 -8.67
CA ASP A 2 -19.73 -11.47 -10.12
C ASP A 2 -19.60 -12.89 -10.69
N PRO A 3 -20.67 -13.48 -11.30
CA PRO A 3 -20.63 -14.85 -11.80
C PRO A 3 -19.67 -15.04 -12.99
N GLU A 4 -19.26 -13.97 -13.63
CA GLU A 4 -18.30 -13.98 -14.74
C GLU A 4 -16.84 -14.02 -14.28
N LEU A 5 -16.59 -13.84 -12.96
CA LEU A 5 -15.25 -13.86 -12.37
C LEU A 5 -15.00 -15.15 -11.61
N GLN A 6 -14.03 -15.91 -12.07
CA GLN A 6 -13.46 -17.03 -11.30
C GLN A 6 -12.24 -16.54 -10.54
N LEU A 7 -12.28 -16.62 -9.20
CA LEU A 7 -11.20 -16.20 -8.34
C LEU A 7 -10.41 -17.41 -7.80
N SER A 8 -9.11 -17.31 -7.86
CA SER A 8 -8.17 -18.29 -7.30
C SER A 8 -7.22 -17.59 -6.32
N LEU A 9 -6.90 -18.28 -5.22
CA LEU A 9 -5.91 -17.81 -4.25
C LEU A 9 -4.63 -18.61 -4.43
N THR A 10 -3.52 -17.92 -4.65
CA THR A 10 -2.20 -18.53 -4.78
C THR A 10 -1.13 -17.67 -4.09
N ARG A 11 0.12 -18.14 -4.08
CA ARG A 11 1.25 -17.41 -3.49
C ARG A 11 1.58 -16.17 -4.31
N VAL A 12 1.88 -15.05 -3.62
CA VAL A 12 2.23 -13.79 -4.28
C VAL A 12 3.42 -13.91 -5.23
N GLN A 13 4.36 -14.81 -4.93
CA GLN A 13 5.52 -15.12 -5.76
C GLN A 13 5.13 -15.73 -7.11
N GLU A 14 4.02 -16.46 -7.20
CA GLU A 14 3.61 -17.19 -8.38
C GLU A 14 2.70 -16.38 -9.31
N ILE A 15 1.94 -15.41 -8.76
CA ILE A 15 0.88 -14.70 -9.49
C ILE A 15 1.43 -14.06 -10.77
N GLY A 16 2.55 -13.35 -10.67
CA GLY A 16 3.15 -12.68 -11.83
C GLY A 16 3.46 -13.63 -12.97
N GLY A 17 4.05 -14.80 -12.66
CA GLY A 17 4.35 -15.85 -13.64
C GLY A 17 3.10 -16.45 -14.27
N LEU A 18 2.10 -16.82 -13.45
CA LEU A 18 0.85 -17.39 -13.92
C LEU A 18 0.07 -16.45 -14.87
N VAL A 19 0.13 -15.13 -14.60
CA VAL A 19 -0.47 -14.13 -15.48
C VAL A 19 0.36 -13.96 -16.76
N ALA A 20 1.71 -13.88 -16.66
CA ALA A 20 2.59 -13.76 -17.81
C ALA A 20 2.45 -14.95 -18.77
N ASP A 21 2.30 -16.16 -18.25
CA ASP A 21 2.11 -17.40 -19.03
C ASP A 21 0.68 -17.56 -19.58
N GLY A 22 -0.24 -16.65 -19.23
CA GLY A 22 -1.63 -16.67 -19.69
C GLY A 22 -2.49 -17.76 -19.03
N ILE A 23 -2.03 -18.37 -17.94
CA ILE A 23 -2.81 -19.32 -17.12
C ILE A 23 -3.92 -18.55 -16.37
N LEU A 24 -3.59 -17.34 -15.90
CA LEU A 24 -4.55 -16.38 -15.34
C LEU A 24 -4.68 -15.18 -16.29
N ASP A 25 -5.90 -14.68 -16.44
CA ASP A 25 -6.17 -13.46 -17.21
C ASP A 25 -5.58 -12.21 -16.54
N ALA A 26 -5.65 -12.17 -15.21
CA ALA A 26 -5.15 -11.07 -14.38
C ALA A 26 -4.87 -11.54 -12.96
N GLY A 27 -4.18 -10.72 -12.17
CA GLY A 27 -3.91 -10.99 -10.76
C GLY A 27 -3.42 -9.76 -10.00
N ILE A 28 -3.57 -9.81 -8.68
CA ILE A 28 -2.94 -8.83 -7.79
C ILE A 28 -1.58 -9.41 -7.40
N ALA A 29 -0.54 -8.95 -8.08
CA ALA A 29 0.85 -9.36 -7.86
C ALA A 29 1.60 -8.31 -7.02
N ALA A 30 2.77 -8.66 -6.52
CA ALA A 30 3.65 -7.70 -5.85
C ALA A 30 4.73 -7.20 -6.83
N ARG A 31 4.97 -5.88 -6.81
CA ARG A 31 5.93 -5.22 -7.73
C ARG A 31 7.33 -5.79 -7.62
N ASP A 32 7.78 -6.09 -6.41
CA ASP A 32 9.08 -6.71 -6.13
C ASP A 32 9.24 -8.08 -6.79
N TRP A 33 8.23 -8.95 -6.70
CA TRP A 33 8.25 -10.27 -7.33
C TRP A 33 8.17 -10.21 -8.86
N ILE A 34 7.43 -9.25 -9.41
CA ILE A 34 7.44 -8.98 -10.86
C ILE A 34 8.87 -8.63 -11.30
N ARG A 35 9.55 -7.78 -10.54
CA ARG A 35 10.92 -7.36 -10.83
C ARG A 35 11.95 -8.46 -10.55
N GLU A 36 11.77 -9.25 -9.49
CA GLU A 36 12.61 -10.41 -9.18
C GLU A 36 12.63 -11.43 -10.32
N MET A 37 11.46 -11.64 -10.95
CA MET A 37 11.26 -12.62 -12.01
C MET A 37 11.43 -12.07 -13.44
N ASP A 38 11.84 -10.81 -13.62
CA ASP A 38 11.97 -10.15 -14.93
C ASP A 38 10.68 -10.22 -15.78
N LEU A 39 9.55 -9.90 -15.16
CA LEU A 39 8.23 -9.97 -15.81
C LEU A 39 7.65 -8.61 -16.20
N GLU A 40 8.39 -7.51 -16.00
CA GLU A 40 7.91 -6.14 -16.23
C GLU A 40 7.40 -5.93 -17.67
N ASP A 41 8.11 -6.48 -18.65
CA ASP A 41 7.77 -6.36 -20.08
C ASP A 41 6.73 -7.40 -20.56
N LYS A 42 6.37 -8.38 -19.69
CA LYS A 42 5.42 -9.46 -20.03
C LYS A 42 4.02 -9.21 -19.48
N LEU A 43 3.85 -8.20 -18.67
CA LEU A 43 2.61 -7.90 -17.96
C LEU A 43 2.10 -6.50 -18.31
N VAL A 44 0.79 -6.37 -18.44
CA VAL A 44 0.12 -5.07 -18.50
C VAL A 44 -0.21 -4.64 -17.09
N LYS A 45 0.40 -3.55 -16.63
CA LYS A 45 -0.01 -2.93 -15.36
C LYS A 45 -1.34 -2.20 -15.53
N VAL A 46 -2.37 -2.65 -14.81
CA VAL A 46 -3.71 -2.04 -14.82
C VAL A 46 -3.77 -0.88 -13.81
N CYS A 47 -3.34 -1.12 -12.57
CA CYS A 47 -3.22 -0.06 -11.56
C CYS A 47 -2.29 -0.46 -10.41
N ASP A 48 -1.80 0.56 -9.70
CA ASP A 48 -1.12 0.39 -8.42
C ASP A 48 -2.15 0.30 -7.29
N LEU A 49 -1.94 -0.63 -6.36
CA LEU A 49 -2.75 -0.78 -5.16
C LEU A 49 -1.85 -0.49 -3.95
N VAL A 50 -1.78 0.79 -3.56
CA VAL A 50 -0.83 1.21 -2.53
C VAL A 50 -1.39 0.87 -1.15
N TYR A 51 -1.02 -0.30 -0.66
CA TYR A 51 -1.25 -0.74 0.71
C TYR A 51 -0.18 -1.76 1.13
N ALA A 52 0.02 -1.89 2.44
CA ALA A 52 0.84 -2.91 3.05
C ALA A 52 0.01 -3.63 4.14
N LYS A 53 0.64 -4.52 4.89
CA LYS A 53 -0.07 -5.33 5.89
C LYS A 53 -0.75 -4.48 6.98
N THR A 54 -0.14 -3.37 7.37
CA THR A 54 -0.61 -2.54 8.48
C THR A 54 -0.84 -1.08 8.11
N SER A 55 -0.56 -0.68 6.88
CA SER A 55 -0.62 0.72 6.47
C SER A 55 -1.02 0.91 5.00
N LEU A 56 -1.42 2.14 4.65
CA LEU A 56 -1.64 2.59 3.28
C LEU A 56 -0.34 3.18 2.66
N ARG A 57 0.79 2.56 2.94
CA ARG A 57 2.10 2.96 2.40
C ARG A 57 2.74 1.77 1.70
N PRO A 58 3.65 2.02 0.74
CA PRO A 58 4.43 0.95 0.16
C PRO A 58 5.29 0.25 1.22
N SER A 59 5.51 -1.04 1.07
CA SER A 59 6.59 -1.74 1.74
C SER A 59 7.93 -1.33 1.12
N ARG A 60 9.02 -1.51 1.87
CA ARG A 60 10.37 -1.19 1.42
C ARG A 60 11.24 -2.42 1.50
N TRP A 61 11.97 -2.70 0.43
CA TRP A 61 13.13 -3.58 0.50
C TRP A 61 14.33 -2.74 0.93
N VAL A 62 15.01 -3.18 1.97
CA VAL A 62 16.11 -2.44 2.59
C VAL A 62 17.35 -3.29 2.74
N LEU A 63 18.50 -2.66 2.62
CA LEU A 63 19.79 -3.27 2.94
C LEU A 63 20.08 -3.03 4.43
N ALA A 64 20.26 -4.10 5.18
CA ALA A 64 20.52 -4.03 6.62
C ALA A 64 21.75 -4.89 6.98
N VAL A 65 22.45 -4.46 8.02
CA VAL A 65 23.68 -5.07 8.56
C VAL A 65 23.59 -5.16 10.08
N ALA A 66 24.49 -5.89 10.73
CA ALA A 66 24.57 -5.87 12.20
C ALA A 66 24.76 -4.44 12.73
N GLY A 67 24.07 -4.10 13.83
CA GLY A 67 24.08 -2.77 14.39
C GLY A 67 25.47 -2.27 14.80
N ASP A 68 26.33 -3.17 15.25
CA ASP A 68 27.72 -2.95 15.67
C ASP A 68 28.74 -3.12 14.53
N SER A 69 28.32 -3.57 13.33
CA SER A 69 29.23 -3.75 12.18
C SER A 69 29.85 -2.42 11.73
N PRO A 70 31.04 -2.44 11.11
CA PRO A 70 31.67 -1.24 10.56
C PRO A 70 31.00 -0.71 9.29
N TYR A 71 30.13 -1.51 8.64
CA TYR A 71 29.51 -1.17 7.37
C TYR A 71 28.47 -0.05 7.54
N ARG A 72 28.59 1.03 6.77
CA ARG A 72 27.71 2.21 6.84
C ARG A 72 26.97 2.49 5.55
N LYS A 73 27.47 2.02 4.43
CA LYS A 73 26.95 2.24 3.08
C LYS A 73 27.15 0.98 2.23
N PRO A 74 26.44 0.85 1.11
CA PRO A 74 26.50 -0.34 0.26
C PRO A 74 27.93 -0.70 -0.21
N GLU A 75 28.77 0.30 -0.48
CA GLU A 75 30.14 0.12 -0.96
C GLU A 75 31.04 -0.63 0.05
N ASP A 76 30.73 -0.54 1.34
CA ASP A 76 31.47 -1.23 2.40
C ASP A 76 31.26 -2.76 2.36
N LEU A 77 30.27 -3.22 1.56
CA LEU A 77 29.92 -4.63 1.42
C LEU A 77 30.58 -5.31 0.19
N ALA A 78 31.52 -4.65 -0.48
CA ALA A 78 32.25 -5.27 -1.60
C ALA A 78 32.91 -6.61 -1.18
N GLY A 79 32.65 -7.68 -1.93
CA GLY A 79 33.12 -9.03 -1.65
C GLY A 79 32.45 -9.71 -0.45
N LYS A 80 31.37 -9.16 0.11
CA LYS A 80 30.66 -9.66 1.28
C LYS A 80 29.46 -10.53 0.91
N ARG A 81 28.98 -11.30 1.89
CA ARG A 81 27.86 -12.25 1.74
C ARG A 81 26.54 -11.59 2.11
N ILE A 82 25.60 -11.59 1.16
CA ILE A 82 24.27 -10.98 1.31
C ILE A 82 23.18 -12.06 1.22
N ALA A 83 22.40 -12.21 2.28
CA ALA A 83 21.27 -13.14 2.33
C ALA A 83 19.96 -12.43 1.94
N THR A 84 19.12 -13.07 1.12
CA THR A 84 17.86 -12.50 0.68
C THR A 84 16.93 -13.55 0.07
N GLU A 85 15.63 -13.28 0.01
CA GLU A 85 14.65 -14.04 -0.80
C GLU A 85 14.65 -13.57 -2.27
N VAL A 86 15.05 -12.32 -2.55
CA VAL A 86 15.00 -11.68 -3.88
C VAL A 86 16.39 -11.52 -4.47
N GLN A 87 16.94 -12.63 -4.94
CA GLN A 87 18.34 -12.68 -5.39
C GLN A 87 18.63 -11.83 -6.64
N ASN A 88 17.73 -11.86 -7.63
CA ASN A 88 17.94 -11.14 -8.89
C ASN A 88 17.84 -9.63 -8.67
N LEU A 89 16.86 -9.20 -7.89
CA LEU A 89 16.71 -7.80 -7.47
C LEU A 89 17.94 -7.34 -6.70
N THR A 90 18.45 -8.17 -5.78
CA THR A 90 19.66 -7.88 -5.00
C THR A 90 20.89 -7.75 -5.89
N ARG A 91 21.11 -8.70 -6.81
CA ARG A 91 22.24 -8.64 -7.76
C ARG A 91 22.17 -7.42 -8.66
N ARG A 92 20.96 -7.03 -9.13
CA ARG A 92 20.77 -5.80 -9.92
C ARG A 92 21.14 -4.57 -9.12
N TYR A 93 20.63 -4.46 -7.89
CA TYR A 93 20.90 -3.32 -7.01
C TYR A 93 22.41 -3.09 -6.81
N PHE A 94 23.17 -4.12 -6.47
CA PHE A 94 24.61 -4.00 -6.27
C PHE A 94 25.38 -3.77 -7.59
N ARG A 95 24.97 -4.41 -8.66
CA ARG A 95 25.56 -4.22 -10.01
C ARG A 95 25.37 -2.78 -10.51
N GLU A 96 24.22 -2.17 -10.31
CA GLU A 96 23.95 -0.78 -10.68
C GLU A 96 24.84 0.21 -9.92
N LYS A 97 25.32 -0.17 -8.73
CA LYS A 97 26.29 0.59 -7.93
C LYS A 97 27.74 0.23 -8.22
N GLY A 98 27.99 -0.75 -9.09
CA GLY A 98 29.34 -1.24 -9.40
C GLY A 98 29.99 -2.03 -8.27
N ILE A 99 29.20 -2.64 -7.39
CA ILE A 99 29.66 -3.40 -6.22
C ILE A 99 29.46 -4.89 -6.47
N ASP A 100 30.52 -5.67 -6.32
CA ASP A 100 30.48 -7.14 -6.37
C ASP A 100 30.21 -7.71 -4.98
N VAL A 101 29.23 -8.62 -4.86
CA VAL A 101 28.83 -9.27 -3.61
C VAL A 101 28.45 -10.74 -3.86
N ASP A 102 28.60 -11.59 -2.84
CA ASP A 102 28.11 -12.97 -2.86
C ASP A 102 26.66 -13.03 -2.37
N VAL A 103 25.71 -13.16 -3.30
CA VAL A 103 24.26 -13.20 -3.00
C VAL A 103 23.78 -14.64 -2.92
N PHE A 104 23.22 -15.03 -1.76
CA PHE A 104 22.65 -16.35 -1.57
C PHE A 104 21.20 -16.31 -1.06
N TYR A 105 20.46 -17.37 -1.39
CA TYR A 105 19.05 -17.48 -1.05
C TYR A 105 18.82 -17.72 0.44
N SER A 106 17.82 -17.06 1.01
CA SER A 106 17.37 -17.21 2.40
C SER A 106 15.92 -17.67 2.45
N TRP A 107 15.68 -18.84 3.04
CA TRP A 107 14.35 -19.44 3.21
C TRP A 107 13.53 -18.87 4.37
N GLY A 108 13.76 -17.64 4.77
CA GLY A 108 13.16 -17.00 5.94
C GLY A 108 14.12 -16.89 7.13
N ALA A 109 13.69 -16.20 8.18
CA ALA A 109 14.52 -15.80 9.30
C ALA A 109 15.86 -15.17 8.85
N THR A 110 15.76 -14.32 7.82
CA THR A 110 16.92 -13.75 7.12
C THR A 110 17.77 -12.90 8.06
N GLU A 111 17.14 -12.19 8.99
CA GLU A 111 17.81 -11.36 10.00
C GLU A 111 18.72 -12.19 10.92
N ALA A 112 18.29 -13.42 11.26
CA ALA A 112 19.08 -14.30 12.12
C ALA A 112 20.42 -14.70 11.49
N LYS A 113 20.53 -14.71 10.15
CA LYS A 113 21.77 -15.04 9.45
C LYS A 113 22.88 -14.03 9.71
N VAL A 114 22.53 -12.74 9.83
CA VAL A 114 23.51 -11.69 10.20
C VAL A 114 23.93 -11.85 11.65
N VAL A 115 22.97 -12.06 12.55
CA VAL A 115 23.24 -12.25 13.99
C VAL A 115 24.16 -13.46 14.23
N GLN A 116 24.00 -14.52 13.44
CA GLN A 116 24.81 -15.76 13.53
C GLN A 116 26.15 -15.66 12.76
N GLY A 117 26.44 -14.55 12.09
CA GLY A 117 27.67 -14.39 11.28
C GLY A 117 27.69 -15.20 9.99
N LEU A 118 26.53 -15.68 9.52
CA LEU A 118 26.39 -16.43 8.26
C LEU A 118 26.30 -15.52 7.05
N ALA A 119 25.93 -14.26 7.25
CA ALA A 119 25.87 -13.19 6.25
C ALA A 119 26.41 -11.88 6.85
N ASP A 120 27.04 -11.06 6.01
CA ASP A 120 27.50 -9.72 6.38
C ASP A 120 26.37 -8.69 6.33
N GLY A 121 25.38 -8.94 5.45
CA GLY A 121 24.19 -8.11 5.30
C GLY A 121 23.01 -8.89 4.74
N ILE A 122 21.86 -8.26 4.78
CA ILE A 122 20.62 -8.80 4.22
C ILE A 122 19.92 -7.76 3.35
N ILE A 123 19.18 -8.22 2.34
CA ILE A 123 18.11 -7.46 1.73
C ILE A 123 16.79 -8.10 2.15
N GLU A 124 15.95 -7.32 2.85
CA GLU A 124 14.71 -7.81 3.48
C GLU A 124 13.59 -6.76 3.34
N VAL A 125 12.34 -7.26 3.27
CA VAL A 125 11.16 -6.39 3.17
C VAL A 125 10.73 -5.90 4.55
N THR A 126 10.34 -4.64 4.64
CA THR A 126 9.81 -4.05 5.87
C THR A 126 8.85 -2.89 5.57
N GLU A 127 7.92 -2.63 6.45
CA GLU A 127 7.10 -1.40 6.41
C GLU A 127 7.78 -0.29 7.23
N THR A 128 8.10 -0.55 8.47
CA THR A 128 8.60 0.44 9.45
C THR A 128 10.07 0.24 9.85
N GLY A 129 10.64 -0.91 9.53
CA GLY A 129 11.96 -1.32 10.00
C GLY A 129 12.00 -1.78 11.47
N THR A 130 10.85 -1.91 12.13
CA THR A 130 10.80 -2.26 13.56
C THR A 130 11.37 -3.65 13.83
N THR A 131 11.00 -4.67 13.03
CA THR A 131 11.52 -6.03 13.17
C THR A 131 13.02 -6.08 12.97
N ILE A 132 13.54 -5.41 11.95
CA ILE A 132 14.97 -5.32 11.66
C ILE A 132 15.73 -4.72 12.85
N ARG A 133 15.25 -3.61 13.38
CA ARG A 133 15.87 -2.97 14.57
C ARG A 133 15.77 -3.83 15.84
N ALA A 134 14.63 -4.52 16.04
CA ALA A 134 14.44 -5.39 17.19
C ALA A 134 15.40 -6.59 17.20
N GLN A 135 15.87 -7.02 16.02
CA GLN A 135 16.89 -8.06 15.86
C GLN A 135 18.35 -7.53 15.96
N GLY A 136 18.52 -6.26 16.36
CA GLY A 136 19.84 -5.66 16.51
C GLY A 136 20.49 -5.26 15.18
N LEU A 137 19.74 -5.21 14.07
CA LEU A 137 20.25 -4.80 12.78
C LEU A 137 19.99 -3.33 12.53
N ARG A 138 20.78 -2.75 11.63
CA ARG A 138 20.67 -1.36 11.18
C ARG A 138 20.47 -1.32 9.67
N ILE A 139 19.46 -0.59 9.23
CA ILE A 139 19.24 -0.27 7.83
C ILE A 139 20.29 0.75 7.38
N ILE A 140 20.98 0.47 6.28
CA ILE A 140 22.01 1.34 5.70
C ILE A 140 21.63 1.88 4.32
N ASP A 141 20.67 1.26 3.63
CA ASP A 141 20.14 1.80 2.36
C ASP A 141 18.73 1.27 2.08
N GLU A 142 17.99 1.97 1.22
CA GLU A 142 16.72 1.54 0.67
C GLU A 142 16.91 1.07 -0.77
N VAL A 143 16.54 -0.18 -1.01
CA VAL A 143 16.74 -0.84 -2.31
C VAL A 143 15.60 -0.54 -3.27
N MET A 144 14.36 -0.62 -2.77
CA MET A 144 13.18 -0.49 -3.60
C MET A 144 11.92 -0.29 -2.75
N LEU A 145 10.99 0.54 -3.24
CA LEU A 145 9.61 0.57 -2.75
C LEU A 145 8.77 -0.45 -3.51
N SER A 146 7.96 -1.22 -2.79
CA SER A 146 7.05 -2.22 -3.35
C SER A 146 5.64 -2.05 -2.84
N ASN A 147 4.68 -2.24 -3.71
CA ASN A 147 3.26 -2.31 -3.41
C ASN A 147 2.59 -3.38 -4.29
N PRO A 148 1.44 -3.91 -3.90
CA PRO A 148 0.61 -4.70 -4.78
C PRO A 148 0.21 -3.93 -6.04
N VAL A 149 0.11 -4.63 -7.15
CA VAL A 149 -0.32 -4.09 -8.45
C VAL A 149 -1.34 -5.04 -9.07
N LEU A 150 -2.39 -4.50 -9.64
CA LEU A 150 -3.26 -5.26 -10.52
C LEU A 150 -2.58 -5.35 -11.88
N VAL A 151 -2.27 -6.56 -12.31
CA VAL A 151 -1.65 -6.85 -13.61
C VAL A 151 -2.53 -7.75 -14.43
N ALA A 152 -2.40 -7.68 -15.74
CA ALA A 152 -3.13 -8.51 -16.67
C ALA A 152 -2.18 -9.15 -17.69
N ASN A 153 -2.59 -10.31 -18.22
CA ASN A 153 -1.99 -10.88 -19.41
C ASN A 153 -2.27 -9.96 -20.61
N GLU A 154 -1.29 -9.75 -21.47
CA GLU A 154 -1.41 -8.84 -22.63
C GLU A 154 -2.56 -9.23 -23.57
N LYS A 155 -2.71 -10.54 -23.84
CA LYS A 155 -3.78 -11.06 -24.71
C LYS A 155 -5.15 -10.79 -24.08
N SER A 156 -5.30 -11.08 -22.80
CA SER A 156 -6.55 -10.84 -22.06
C SER A 156 -6.90 -9.36 -21.98
N TYR A 157 -5.92 -8.50 -21.78
CA TYR A 157 -6.14 -7.04 -21.74
C TYR A 157 -6.49 -6.44 -23.12
N LYS A 158 -6.10 -7.09 -24.24
CA LYS A 158 -6.51 -6.70 -25.59
C LYS A 158 -7.94 -7.12 -25.92
N GLU A 159 -8.50 -8.10 -25.21
CA GLU A 159 -9.88 -8.53 -25.39
C GLU A 159 -10.86 -7.52 -24.75
N PRO A 160 -11.79 -6.91 -25.54
CA PRO A 160 -12.62 -5.81 -25.03
C PRO A 160 -13.45 -6.15 -23.79
N VAL A 161 -14.03 -7.36 -23.73
CA VAL A 161 -14.87 -7.80 -22.60
C VAL A 161 -14.04 -7.93 -21.34
N LYS A 162 -12.89 -8.62 -21.41
CA LYS A 162 -12.00 -8.79 -20.26
C LYS A 162 -11.40 -7.47 -19.80
N ARG A 163 -10.97 -6.63 -20.73
CA ARG A 163 -10.47 -5.29 -20.42
C ARG A 163 -11.52 -4.48 -19.68
N HIS A 164 -12.76 -4.44 -20.18
CA HIS A 164 -13.83 -3.70 -19.51
C HIS A 164 -14.04 -4.18 -18.07
N LYS A 165 -14.03 -5.51 -17.84
CA LYS A 165 -14.16 -6.12 -16.51
C LYS A 165 -12.97 -5.72 -15.59
N LEU A 166 -11.75 -5.68 -16.13
CA LEU A 166 -10.57 -5.27 -15.38
C LEU A 166 -10.60 -3.79 -14.99
N GLU A 167 -11.08 -2.91 -15.87
CA GLU A 167 -11.26 -1.48 -15.54
C GLU A 167 -12.36 -1.27 -14.47
N GLN A 168 -13.43 -2.09 -14.47
CA GLN A 168 -14.41 -2.10 -13.39
C GLN A 168 -13.79 -2.53 -12.06
N LEU A 169 -13.01 -3.63 -12.06
CA LEU A 169 -12.29 -4.09 -10.87
C LEU A 169 -11.32 -3.03 -10.34
N LYS A 170 -10.53 -2.41 -11.22
CA LYS A 170 -9.65 -1.29 -10.88
C LYS A 170 -10.40 -0.19 -10.13
N MET A 171 -11.49 0.32 -10.72
CA MET A 171 -12.31 1.38 -10.13
C MET A 171 -12.80 1.00 -8.72
N LEU A 172 -13.28 -0.24 -8.55
CA LEU A 172 -13.78 -0.71 -7.26
C LEU A 172 -12.68 -0.88 -6.22
N LEU A 173 -11.51 -1.38 -6.61
CA LEU A 173 -10.35 -1.56 -5.73
C LEU A 173 -9.76 -0.20 -5.31
N GLU A 174 -9.57 0.72 -6.25
CA GLU A 174 -9.10 2.08 -5.96
C GLU A 174 -10.09 2.83 -5.06
N GLY A 175 -11.41 2.67 -5.31
CA GLY A 175 -12.45 3.24 -4.45
C GLY A 175 -12.43 2.69 -3.04
N ALA A 176 -12.17 1.39 -2.86
CA ALA A 176 -12.05 0.78 -1.55
C ALA A 176 -10.79 1.26 -0.80
N LEU A 177 -9.66 1.39 -1.49
CA LEU A 177 -8.42 1.94 -0.90
C LEU A 177 -8.59 3.41 -0.50
N ARG A 178 -9.23 4.22 -1.36
CA ARG A 178 -9.54 5.62 -1.04
C ARG A 178 -10.39 5.74 0.22
N ALA A 179 -11.41 4.88 0.38
CA ALA A 179 -12.29 4.88 1.53
C ALA A 179 -11.58 4.62 2.86
N GLN A 180 -10.49 3.85 2.88
CA GLN A 180 -9.74 3.55 4.11
C GLN A 180 -9.14 4.78 4.81
N SER A 181 -8.90 5.86 4.07
CA SER A 181 -8.39 7.12 4.61
C SER A 181 -9.49 8.16 4.91
N LEU A 182 -10.75 7.79 4.68
CA LEU A 182 -11.90 8.67 4.74
C LEU A 182 -12.97 8.10 5.67
N VAL A 183 -13.73 9.02 6.28
CA VAL A 183 -14.94 8.70 7.03
C VAL A 183 -16.05 9.66 6.65
N ALA A 184 -17.29 9.24 6.77
CA ALA A 184 -18.41 10.15 6.71
C ALA A 184 -18.77 10.64 8.12
N ILE A 185 -19.06 11.92 8.22
CA ILE A 185 -19.57 12.57 9.44
C ILE A 185 -20.94 13.14 9.13
N LYS A 186 -21.90 12.82 9.97
CA LYS A 186 -23.23 13.38 9.95
C LYS A 186 -23.53 14.06 11.28
N MET A 187 -24.19 15.21 11.22
CA MET A 187 -24.52 15.99 12.42
C MET A 187 -25.78 16.80 12.21
N ASN A 188 -26.35 17.32 13.31
CA ASN A 188 -27.38 18.33 13.30
C ASN A 188 -26.75 19.70 13.63
N ALA A 189 -27.00 20.69 12.79
CA ALA A 189 -26.52 22.06 12.94
C ALA A 189 -27.69 23.03 13.18
N PRO A 190 -27.64 23.95 14.18
CA PRO A 190 -28.61 25.00 14.32
C PRO A 190 -28.62 25.92 13.10
N ALA A 191 -29.78 26.40 12.68
CA ALA A 191 -29.95 27.24 11.49
C ALA A 191 -29.12 28.53 11.54
N ASP A 192 -29.01 29.15 12.72
CA ASP A 192 -28.25 30.38 12.95
C ASP A 192 -26.72 30.18 12.98
N LYS A 193 -26.27 28.92 13.06
CA LYS A 193 -24.82 28.53 13.08
C LYS A 193 -24.37 27.73 11.87
N LEU A 194 -25.29 27.43 10.95
CA LEU A 194 -25.05 26.58 9.80
C LEU A 194 -23.86 27.05 8.96
N ASP A 195 -23.83 28.32 8.57
CA ASP A 195 -22.75 28.89 7.75
C ASP A 195 -21.36 28.79 8.43
N ALA A 196 -21.32 28.93 9.76
CA ALA A 196 -20.07 28.82 10.52
C ALA A 196 -19.59 27.39 10.57
N ILE A 197 -20.50 26.42 10.76
CA ILE A 197 -20.20 24.98 10.76
C ILE A 197 -19.76 24.53 9.37
N GLU A 198 -20.45 24.92 8.30
CA GLU A 198 -20.06 24.57 6.93
C GLU A 198 -18.64 25.02 6.57
N LYS A 199 -18.24 26.22 6.97
CA LYS A 199 -16.88 26.75 6.74
C LYS A 199 -15.79 25.96 7.44
N MET A 200 -16.12 25.22 8.49
CA MET A 200 -15.16 24.39 9.23
C MET A 200 -15.00 23.00 8.58
N LEU A 201 -15.92 22.59 7.71
CA LEU A 201 -15.95 21.25 7.16
C LEU A 201 -15.04 21.12 5.93
N PRO A 202 -13.95 20.35 5.99
CA PRO A 202 -13.30 19.88 4.80
C PRO A 202 -14.22 18.86 4.11
N SER A 203 -14.62 19.13 2.88
CA SER A 203 -15.49 18.24 2.11
C SER A 203 -14.85 17.88 0.77
N LEU A 204 -15.33 16.82 0.12
CA LEU A 204 -14.88 16.46 -1.23
C LEU A 204 -15.21 17.57 -2.24
N ASN A 205 -16.43 18.06 -2.23
CA ASN A 205 -16.89 19.23 -3.00
C ASN A 205 -17.54 20.24 -2.05
N SER A 206 -18.69 19.89 -1.48
CA SER A 206 -19.42 20.64 -0.46
C SER A 206 -20.20 19.66 0.42
N PRO A 207 -20.53 20.02 1.68
CA PRO A 207 -21.34 19.17 2.52
C PRO A 207 -22.76 19.06 1.95
N THR A 208 -23.42 17.94 2.23
CA THR A 208 -24.86 17.80 1.99
C THR A 208 -25.61 18.44 3.14
N VAL A 209 -26.51 19.36 2.84
CA VAL A 209 -27.33 20.07 3.85
C VAL A 209 -28.80 19.83 3.55
N ALA A 210 -29.56 19.39 4.56
CA ALA A 210 -31.00 19.19 4.46
C ALA A 210 -31.74 19.72 5.71
N PRO A 211 -32.86 20.44 5.57
CA PRO A 211 -33.65 20.90 6.73
C PRO A 211 -34.21 19.69 7.47
N LEU A 212 -34.24 19.74 8.79
CA LEU A 212 -34.99 18.80 9.61
C LEU A 212 -36.46 19.20 9.71
N GLN A 213 -37.29 18.33 10.31
CA GLN A 213 -38.69 18.64 10.56
C GLN A 213 -38.85 19.91 11.45
N ASP A 214 -38.01 20.02 12.48
CA ASP A 214 -37.82 21.29 13.16
C ASP A 214 -36.94 22.20 12.31
N LYS A 215 -37.55 23.23 11.71
CA LYS A 215 -36.89 24.19 10.81
C LYS A 215 -35.75 24.99 11.44
N LYS A 216 -35.58 24.89 12.76
CA LYS A 216 -34.43 25.48 13.46
C LYS A 216 -33.15 24.65 13.31
N TRP A 217 -33.22 23.45 12.70
CA TRP A 217 -32.13 22.52 12.59
C TRP A 217 -31.94 22.01 11.16
N TYR A 218 -30.71 21.78 10.80
CA TYR A 218 -30.29 21.15 9.54
C TYR A 218 -29.50 19.88 9.81
N SER A 219 -29.70 18.85 9.00
CA SER A 219 -28.81 17.72 8.90
C SER A 219 -27.67 18.09 7.95
N VAL A 220 -26.43 17.95 8.41
CA VAL A 220 -25.23 18.19 7.62
C VAL A 220 -24.47 16.88 7.52
N GLU A 221 -24.09 16.49 6.30
CA GLU A 221 -23.30 15.29 6.05
C GLU A 221 -22.12 15.63 5.15
N THR A 222 -20.95 15.10 5.48
CA THR A 222 -19.72 15.30 4.72
C THR A 222 -18.78 14.11 4.82
N VAL A 223 -17.84 14.01 3.89
CA VAL A 223 -16.75 13.03 3.90
C VAL A 223 -15.44 13.76 4.15
N VAL A 224 -14.73 13.32 5.17
CA VAL A 224 -13.47 13.92 5.63
C VAL A 224 -12.36 12.88 5.77
N LYS A 225 -11.11 13.33 5.81
CA LYS A 225 -9.98 12.46 6.14
C LYS A 225 -10.05 12.02 7.59
N THR A 226 -9.83 10.73 7.85
CA THR A 226 -9.75 10.17 9.22
C THR A 226 -8.76 10.93 10.11
N SER A 227 -7.67 11.44 9.52
CA SER A 227 -6.63 12.17 10.26
C SER A 227 -7.06 13.49 10.88
N VAL A 228 -8.14 14.13 10.38
CA VAL A 228 -8.62 15.41 10.90
C VAL A 228 -9.75 15.28 11.90
N VAL A 229 -10.39 14.12 12.00
CA VAL A 229 -11.61 13.87 12.78
C VAL A 229 -11.42 14.19 14.25
N ARG A 230 -10.29 13.73 14.83
CA ARG A 230 -9.99 13.94 16.26
C ARG A 230 -10.06 15.40 16.68
N ASP A 231 -9.58 16.29 15.83
CA ASP A 231 -9.48 17.72 16.13
C ASP A 231 -10.74 18.47 15.63
N LEU A 232 -11.42 17.94 14.61
CA LEU A 232 -12.61 18.53 14.02
C LEU A 232 -13.86 18.35 14.90
N ILE A 233 -14.09 17.15 15.45
CA ILE A 233 -15.32 16.88 16.24
C ILE A 233 -15.47 17.80 17.46
N PRO A 234 -14.43 18.05 18.29
CA PRO A 234 -14.54 19.03 19.37
C PRO A 234 -14.93 20.43 18.89
N GLN A 235 -14.31 20.91 17.81
CA GLN A 235 -14.59 22.23 17.23
C GLN A 235 -16.05 22.35 16.75
N LEU A 236 -16.56 21.30 16.09
CA LEU A 236 -17.96 21.25 15.65
C LEU A 236 -18.93 21.30 16.84
N ARG A 237 -18.62 20.61 17.93
CA ARG A 237 -19.39 20.66 19.18
C ARG A 237 -19.41 22.06 19.80
N GLU A 238 -18.26 22.71 19.86
CA GLU A 238 -18.13 24.09 20.35
C GLU A 238 -18.90 25.09 19.47
N ALA A 239 -18.91 24.87 18.16
CA ALA A 239 -19.71 25.63 17.21
C ALA A 239 -21.24 25.39 17.34
N GLY A 240 -21.67 24.38 18.12
CA GLY A 240 -23.06 24.08 18.41
C GLY A 240 -23.65 22.94 17.59
N ALA A 241 -22.83 22.17 16.89
CA ALA A 241 -23.26 20.92 16.24
C ALA A 241 -23.65 19.88 17.30
N GLU A 242 -24.73 19.12 17.05
CA GLU A 242 -25.21 18.05 17.92
C GLU A 242 -25.43 16.75 17.16
N GLY A 243 -25.48 15.62 17.90
CA GLY A 243 -25.75 14.32 17.30
C GLY A 243 -24.70 13.93 16.26
N ILE A 244 -23.44 14.24 16.51
CA ILE A 244 -22.33 13.95 15.57
C ILE A 244 -22.11 12.45 15.51
N ILE A 245 -22.23 11.87 14.31
CA ILE A 245 -22.06 10.45 14.04
C ILE A 245 -20.91 10.32 13.04
N GLU A 246 -19.93 9.46 13.35
CA GLU A 246 -18.88 9.04 12.45
C GLU A 246 -19.15 7.61 11.98
N TYR A 247 -19.00 7.33 10.68
CA TYR A 247 -19.08 5.98 10.14
C TYR A 247 -18.10 5.72 9.00
N SER A 248 -17.61 4.49 8.96
CA SER A 248 -16.66 4.04 7.95
C SER A 248 -17.32 3.93 6.58
N LEU A 249 -16.54 4.19 5.54
CA LEU A 249 -16.95 4.08 4.15
C LEU A 249 -16.43 2.77 3.55
N ASN A 250 -17.26 2.10 2.76
CA ASN A 250 -16.83 0.89 2.05
C ASN A 250 -16.06 1.25 0.77
N LYS A 251 -16.49 2.26 0.05
CA LYS A 251 -15.89 2.76 -1.20
C LYS A 251 -16.18 4.24 -1.40
N VAL A 252 -15.25 4.94 -2.02
CA VAL A 252 -15.41 6.31 -2.53
C VAL A 252 -14.89 6.32 -3.96
N ILE A 253 -15.80 6.49 -4.92
CA ILE A 253 -15.51 6.43 -6.37
C ILE A 253 -15.59 7.83 -6.96
#